data_35821d27b755d75983d914837ec09738
#
_entry.id   35821d27b755d75983d914837ec09738
#
_cell.length_a   1.000
_cell.length_b   1.000
_cell.length_c   1.000
_cell.angle_alpha   90.00
_cell.angle_beta   90.00
_cell.angle_gamma   90.00
#
_symmetry.space_group_name_H-M   'P 1'
#
loop_
_entity.id
_entity.type
_entity.pdbx_description
1 polymer ?
#
loop_
_entity_poly.entity_id
_entity_poly.type
_entity_poly.pdbx_seq_one_letter_code
_entity_poly.pdbx_strand_id
1 'polypeptide(L)'
;KANVLGQLAHKASGEFYFITDVDVKLPENWILALLQEFREEVGLVSGSTKCERGGLFATFQSIDWLHFMGYIKAFANAGIGCTSVGNNMVVRAEAYWQTGGYEEIDFSITEDYKLFQEVTNRGWEWRTLLGPDSLGLAWYIPSVKEMLHQRKRWLIGARDLPLNWKGMIMLYGLFIPVVALLFYFDARLAFAIWFAKFLIQSIFIIFLSLSADRRPFSFLYLIGYELYVILNTAATAIFYWLPIKSVWKGREYNLSSFGTISP
;
A
#
# COMPACT_ATOMS: atom_id res chain seq x y z
N LYS A 1 -4.68 14.05 8.68
CA LYS A 1 -3.60 14.34 7.72
C LYS A 1 -4.16 15.19 6.60
N ALA A 2 -5.26 14.80 5.94
CA ALA A 2 -5.88 15.54 4.84
C ALA A 2 -6.07 17.03 5.14
N ASN A 3 -6.70 17.40 6.24
CA ASN A 3 -6.90 18.80 6.66
C ASN A 3 -5.58 19.61 6.73
N VAL A 4 -4.51 19.02 7.29
CA VAL A 4 -3.20 19.70 7.35
C VAL A 4 -2.60 19.86 5.96
N LEU A 5 -2.72 18.86 5.10
CA LEU A 5 -2.24 18.92 3.71
C LEU A 5 -3.01 19.97 2.91
N GLY A 6 -4.34 20.08 3.10
CA GLY A 6 -5.16 21.13 2.49
C GLY A 6 -4.68 22.53 2.90
N GLN A 7 -4.53 22.78 4.21
CA GLN A 7 -4.01 24.07 4.71
C GLN A 7 -2.61 24.41 4.18
N LEU A 8 -1.74 23.41 4.01
CA LEU A 8 -0.42 23.61 3.44
C LEU A 8 -0.48 23.89 1.94
N ALA A 9 -1.39 23.25 1.20
CA ALA A 9 -1.58 23.50 -0.23
C ALA A 9 -1.97 24.96 -0.52
N HIS A 10 -2.81 25.59 0.32
CA HIS A 10 -3.13 27.02 0.20
C HIS A 10 -1.93 27.96 0.42
N LYS A 11 -0.91 27.51 1.11
CA LYS A 11 0.32 28.29 1.35
C LYS A 11 1.43 27.98 0.35
N ALA A 12 1.30 26.87 -0.36
CA ALA A 12 2.30 26.44 -1.32
C ALA A 12 2.11 27.17 -2.65
N SER A 13 3.21 27.63 -3.23
CA SER A 13 3.25 28.31 -4.53
C SER A 13 3.95 27.48 -5.61
N GLY A 14 4.37 26.26 -5.27
CA GLY A 14 5.08 25.39 -6.21
C GLY A 14 4.13 24.71 -7.20
N GLU A 15 4.67 24.34 -8.36
CA GLU A 15 3.96 23.60 -9.39
C GLU A 15 3.68 22.13 -9.00
N PHE A 16 4.47 21.58 -8.09
CA PHE A 16 4.37 20.21 -7.62
C PHE A 16 4.39 20.14 -6.09
N TYR A 17 3.47 19.37 -5.52
CA TYR A 17 3.37 19.15 -4.08
C TYR A 17 3.95 17.78 -3.75
N PHE A 18 5.11 17.77 -3.08
CA PHE A 18 5.77 16.58 -2.60
C PHE A 18 5.22 16.19 -1.22
N ILE A 19 4.71 14.98 -1.11
CA ILE A 19 4.05 14.49 0.11
C ILE A 19 4.82 13.27 0.64
N THR A 20 5.26 13.37 1.88
CA THR A 20 5.92 12.28 2.61
C THR A 20 5.51 12.29 4.08
N ASP A 21 5.74 11.20 4.79
CA ASP A 21 5.59 11.14 6.23
C ASP A 21 6.94 11.40 6.92
N VAL A 22 6.91 11.96 8.12
CA VAL A 22 8.10 12.33 8.88
C VAL A 22 8.99 11.13 9.27
N ASP A 23 8.40 9.93 9.25
CA ASP A 23 9.03 8.65 9.58
C ASP A 23 9.49 7.87 8.34
N VAL A 24 9.59 8.52 7.19
CA VAL A 24 10.09 7.93 5.94
C VAL A 24 11.41 8.56 5.55
N LYS A 25 12.42 7.74 5.38
CA LYS A 25 13.73 8.11 4.86
C LYS A 25 13.72 8.00 3.34
N LEU A 26 13.87 9.11 2.66
CA LEU A 26 13.85 9.21 1.21
C LEU A 26 15.29 9.22 0.65
N PRO A 27 15.52 8.69 -0.56
CA PRO A 27 16.83 8.76 -1.21
C PRO A 27 17.17 10.19 -1.64
N GLU A 28 18.46 10.48 -1.80
CA GLU A 28 18.96 11.83 -2.16
C GLU A 28 18.38 12.33 -3.49
N ASN A 29 18.22 11.45 -4.46
CA ASN A 29 17.70 11.79 -5.79
C ASN A 29 16.17 11.74 -5.88
N TRP A 30 15.46 11.58 -4.76
CA TRP A 30 14.00 11.36 -4.73
C TRP A 30 13.21 12.40 -5.52
N ILE A 31 13.45 13.68 -5.27
CA ILE A 31 12.74 14.77 -5.95
C ILE A 31 12.96 14.67 -7.47
N LEU A 32 14.21 14.52 -7.89
CA LEU A 32 14.55 14.46 -9.30
C LEU A 32 13.94 13.23 -9.97
N ALA A 33 14.02 12.06 -9.32
CA ALA A 33 13.48 10.81 -9.85
C ALA A 33 11.96 10.87 -10.09
N LEU A 34 11.22 11.51 -9.19
CA LEU A 34 9.78 11.64 -9.36
C LEU A 34 9.42 12.74 -10.37
N LEU A 35 10.14 13.87 -10.40
CA LEU A 35 9.89 14.94 -11.36
C LEU A 35 10.12 14.53 -12.81
N GLN A 36 11.09 13.65 -13.08
CA GLN A 36 11.38 13.16 -14.44
C GLN A 36 10.22 12.40 -15.09
N GLU A 37 9.27 11.91 -14.29
CA GLU A 37 8.09 11.20 -14.77
C GLU A 37 6.92 12.12 -15.15
N PHE A 38 6.99 13.39 -14.81
CA PHE A 38 5.95 14.34 -15.15
C PHE A 38 6.05 14.77 -16.63
N ARG A 39 4.96 14.54 -17.33
CA ARG A 39 4.64 15.09 -18.64
C ARG A 39 3.39 15.94 -18.49
N GLU A 40 2.92 16.59 -19.56
CA GLU A 40 1.72 17.46 -19.50
C GLU A 40 0.50 16.74 -18.95
N GLU A 41 0.28 15.49 -19.35
CA GLU A 41 -0.86 14.67 -18.97
C GLU A 41 -0.74 14.00 -17.57
N VAL A 42 0.44 14.01 -16.92
CA VAL A 42 0.66 13.33 -15.65
C VAL A 42 0.32 14.25 -14.47
N GLY A 43 -0.69 13.85 -13.71
CA GLY A 43 -1.14 14.58 -12.52
C GLY A 43 -0.55 14.07 -11.21
N LEU A 44 -0.12 12.79 -11.15
CA LEU A 44 0.36 12.18 -9.92
C LEU A 44 1.46 11.14 -10.19
N VAL A 45 2.52 11.19 -9.38
CA VAL A 45 3.60 10.20 -9.39
C VAL A 45 3.81 9.67 -7.97
N SER A 46 3.80 8.35 -7.81
CA SER A 46 4.12 7.69 -6.55
C SER A 46 5.45 6.94 -6.64
N GLY A 47 6.30 7.11 -5.66
CA GLY A 47 7.39 6.17 -5.38
C GLY A 47 6.87 4.91 -4.69
N SER A 48 7.78 4.00 -4.39
CA SER A 48 7.47 2.82 -3.56
C SER A 48 8.07 3.00 -2.17
N THR A 49 7.44 2.37 -1.17
CA THR A 49 7.93 2.39 0.20
C THR A 49 7.99 0.98 0.74
N LYS A 50 9.04 0.66 1.50
CA LYS A 50 9.14 -0.57 2.30
C LYS A 50 9.60 -0.25 3.73
N CYS A 51 9.44 -1.19 4.65
CA CYS A 51 10.02 -1.04 5.98
C CYS A 51 11.54 -1.21 5.95
N GLU A 52 12.24 -0.48 6.81
CA GLU A 52 13.66 -0.73 7.07
C GLU A 52 13.84 -2.18 7.55
N ARG A 53 14.93 -2.81 7.12
CA ARG A 53 15.30 -4.14 7.61
C ARG A 53 15.81 -4.04 9.05
N GLY A 54 15.49 -5.03 9.83
CA GLY A 54 15.90 -5.12 11.23
C GLY A 54 15.95 -6.58 11.66
N GLY A 55 15.43 -6.88 12.86
CA GLY A 55 15.19 -8.26 13.28
C GLY A 55 14.18 -8.98 12.39
N LEU A 56 13.89 -10.23 12.69
CA LEU A 56 13.04 -11.12 11.87
C LEU A 56 11.69 -10.49 11.51
N PHE A 57 10.99 -9.92 12.49
CA PHE A 57 9.68 -9.33 12.29
C PHE A 57 9.71 -8.07 11.40
N ALA A 58 10.72 -7.21 11.55
CA ALA A 58 10.93 -6.06 10.68
C ALA A 58 11.24 -6.48 9.23
N THR A 59 12.03 -7.53 9.06
CA THR A 59 12.36 -8.07 7.73
C THR A 59 11.11 -8.63 7.04
N PHE A 60 10.23 -9.33 7.75
CA PHE A 60 8.97 -9.80 7.18
C PHE A 60 8.04 -8.65 6.80
N GLN A 61 7.96 -7.59 7.59
CA GLN A 61 7.23 -6.39 7.19
C GLN A 61 7.84 -5.73 5.95
N SER A 62 9.17 -5.69 5.84
CA SER A 62 9.86 -5.16 4.66
C SER A 62 9.52 -5.95 3.40
N ILE A 63 9.48 -7.29 3.48
CA ILE A 63 9.06 -8.16 2.38
C ILE A 63 7.59 -7.90 2.02
N ASP A 64 6.71 -7.83 3.02
CA ASP A 64 5.27 -7.63 2.86
C ASP A 64 4.94 -6.30 2.15
N TRP A 65 5.59 -5.21 2.57
CA TRP A 65 5.47 -3.92 1.91
C TRP A 65 6.00 -3.95 0.47
N LEU A 66 7.18 -4.51 0.26
CA LEU A 66 7.76 -4.59 -1.08
C LEU A 66 6.90 -5.44 -2.02
N HIS A 67 6.35 -6.54 -1.52
CA HIS A 67 5.45 -7.40 -2.26
C HIS A 67 4.16 -6.66 -2.67
N PHE A 68 3.56 -5.90 -1.74
CA PHE A 68 2.40 -5.06 -2.03
C PHE A 68 2.72 -3.95 -3.05
N MET A 69 3.85 -3.24 -2.89
CA MET A 69 4.29 -2.24 -3.87
C MET A 69 4.54 -2.84 -5.24
N GLY A 70 5.02 -4.07 -5.29
CA GLY A 70 5.21 -4.82 -6.54
C GLY A 70 3.90 -5.06 -7.29
N TYR A 71 2.82 -5.39 -6.59
CA TYR A 71 1.49 -5.50 -7.22
C TYR A 71 1.02 -4.15 -7.75
N ILE A 72 1.11 -3.08 -6.95
CA ILE A 72 0.72 -1.74 -7.40
C ILE A 72 1.50 -1.37 -8.67
N LYS A 73 2.81 -1.60 -8.70
CA LYS A 73 3.66 -1.32 -9.87
C LYS A 73 3.30 -2.17 -11.08
N ALA A 74 3.05 -3.46 -10.89
CA ALA A 74 2.69 -4.38 -11.98
C ALA A 74 1.36 -3.97 -12.63
N PHE A 75 0.35 -3.62 -11.83
CA PHE A 75 -0.93 -3.14 -12.32
C PHE A 75 -0.83 -1.75 -12.97
N ALA A 76 -0.06 -0.84 -12.39
CA ALA A 76 0.19 0.47 -12.99
C ALA A 76 0.84 0.33 -14.38
N ASN A 77 1.77 -0.59 -14.57
CA ASN A 77 2.37 -0.89 -15.87
C ASN A 77 1.34 -1.46 -16.89
N ALA A 78 0.29 -2.11 -16.41
CA ALA A 78 -0.81 -2.60 -17.23
C ALA A 78 -1.92 -1.53 -17.45
N GLY A 79 -1.71 -0.29 -17.03
CA GLY A 79 -2.70 0.79 -17.12
C GLY A 79 -3.87 0.66 -16.13
N ILE A 80 -3.73 -0.19 -15.11
CA ILE A 80 -4.76 -0.42 -14.09
C ILE A 80 -4.40 0.34 -12.82
N GLY A 81 -5.12 1.44 -12.54
CA GLY A 81 -4.94 2.23 -11.33
C GLY A 81 -5.41 1.49 -10.08
N CYS A 82 -4.58 1.49 -9.05
CA CYS A 82 -4.91 0.91 -7.75
C CYS A 82 -4.97 1.98 -6.68
N THR A 83 -3.83 2.60 -6.39
CA THR A 83 -3.68 3.60 -5.33
C THR A 83 -2.37 4.37 -5.52
N SER A 84 -2.26 5.49 -4.84
CA SER A 84 -0.97 6.13 -4.54
C SER A 84 -0.50 5.76 -3.13
N VAL A 85 0.72 6.13 -2.80
CA VAL A 85 1.33 5.87 -1.49
C VAL A 85 1.58 7.20 -0.79
N GLY A 86 0.71 7.55 0.14
CA GLY A 86 0.63 8.87 0.78
C GLY A 86 1.84 9.29 1.60
N ASN A 87 2.83 8.43 1.74
CA ASN A 87 4.13 8.74 2.35
C ASN A 87 5.27 8.84 1.33
N ASN A 88 4.96 8.73 0.03
CA ASN A 88 5.96 8.79 -1.05
C ASN A 88 5.26 9.13 -2.37
N MET A 89 4.76 10.37 -2.51
CA MET A 89 4.07 10.78 -3.72
C MET A 89 4.27 12.26 -4.03
N VAL A 90 4.04 12.59 -5.30
CA VAL A 90 4.00 13.96 -5.81
C VAL A 90 2.71 14.15 -6.59
N VAL A 91 2.04 15.26 -6.38
CA VAL A 91 0.88 15.67 -7.16
C VAL A 91 1.16 17.01 -7.83
N ARG A 92 0.77 17.14 -9.10
CA ARG A 92 0.79 18.42 -9.81
C ARG A 92 -0.23 19.37 -9.16
N ALA A 93 0.16 20.61 -8.87
CA ALA A 93 -0.72 21.59 -8.23
C ALA A 93 -2.01 21.80 -9.01
N GLU A 94 -1.93 21.87 -10.34
CA GLU A 94 -3.10 21.99 -11.21
C GLU A 94 -4.06 20.79 -11.03
N ALA A 95 -3.54 19.56 -11.07
CA ALA A 95 -4.34 18.35 -10.88
C ALA A 95 -4.98 18.31 -9.48
N TYR A 96 -4.24 18.73 -8.45
CA TYR A 96 -4.76 18.84 -7.09
C TYR A 96 -5.91 19.84 -7.00
N TRP A 97 -5.74 21.05 -7.53
CA TRP A 97 -6.77 22.08 -7.44
C TRP A 97 -7.99 21.80 -8.33
N GLN A 98 -7.84 21.07 -9.41
CA GLN A 98 -8.98 20.58 -10.18
C GLN A 98 -9.85 19.60 -9.39
N THR A 99 -9.32 18.93 -8.36
CA THR A 99 -10.14 18.10 -7.47
C THR A 99 -10.93 18.89 -6.44
N GLY A 100 -10.68 20.19 -6.29
CA GLY A 100 -11.17 21.02 -5.19
C GLY A 100 -10.30 20.88 -3.92
N GLY A 101 -9.18 20.15 -4.01
CA GLY A 101 -8.30 19.91 -2.87
C GLY A 101 -8.92 19.00 -1.81
N TYR A 102 -8.22 18.81 -0.71
CA TYR A 102 -8.71 18.00 0.42
C TYR A 102 -9.92 18.59 1.14
N GLU A 103 -10.31 19.82 0.83
CA GLU A 103 -11.50 20.47 1.36
C GLU A 103 -12.79 19.95 0.71
N GLU A 104 -12.75 19.62 -0.58
CA GLU A 104 -13.91 19.13 -1.32
C GLU A 104 -13.90 17.60 -1.52
N ILE A 105 -12.76 16.97 -1.33
CA ILE A 105 -12.64 15.52 -1.40
C ILE A 105 -13.32 14.88 -0.18
N ASP A 106 -14.23 13.94 -0.40
CA ASP A 106 -14.87 13.18 0.65
C ASP A 106 -13.87 12.58 1.64
N PHE A 107 -14.18 12.67 2.91
CA PHE A 107 -13.32 12.13 3.95
C PHE A 107 -13.07 10.64 3.75
N SER A 108 -11.81 10.23 3.75
CA SER A 108 -11.40 8.83 3.81
C SER A 108 -10.29 8.63 4.84
N ILE A 109 -10.24 7.45 5.41
CA ILE A 109 -9.15 7.03 6.30
C ILE A 109 -7.85 6.78 5.52
N THR A 110 -7.98 6.63 4.19
CA THR A 110 -6.90 6.53 3.20
C THR A 110 -6.99 7.74 2.28
N GLU A 111 -6.54 8.90 2.77
CA GLU A 111 -6.60 10.18 2.07
C GLU A 111 -5.82 10.18 0.75
N ASP A 112 -4.74 9.41 0.69
CA ASP A 112 -3.89 9.21 -0.48
C ASP A 112 -4.63 8.47 -1.60
N TYR A 113 -5.36 7.42 -1.27
CA TYR A 113 -6.19 6.71 -2.23
C TYR A 113 -7.30 7.63 -2.79
N LYS A 114 -7.97 8.40 -1.92
CA LYS A 114 -9.02 9.32 -2.37
C LYS A 114 -8.47 10.41 -3.29
N LEU A 115 -7.35 11.01 -2.96
CA LEU A 115 -6.70 11.99 -3.84
C LEU A 115 -6.33 11.33 -5.20
N PHE A 116 -5.74 10.14 -5.18
CA PHE A 116 -5.44 9.38 -6.39
C PHE A 116 -6.68 9.17 -7.25
N GLN A 117 -7.79 8.71 -6.64
CA GLN A 117 -9.06 8.47 -7.32
C GLN A 117 -9.60 9.76 -7.95
N GLU A 118 -9.60 10.86 -7.22
CA GLU A 118 -10.12 12.14 -7.70
C GLU A 118 -9.27 12.74 -8.83
N VAL A 119 -7.95 12.62 -8.77
CA VAL A 119 -7.05 13.05 -9.83
C VAL A 119 -7.27 12.21 -11.10
N THR A 120 -7.34 10.89 -10.97
CA THR A 120 -7.53 10.00 -12.13
C THR A 120 -8.92 10.09 -12.73
N ASN A 121 -9.98 10.33 -11.93
CA ASN A 121 -11.34 10.55 -12.41
C ASN A 121 -11.47 11.82 -13.27
N ARG A 122 -10.54 12.78 -13.14
CA ARG A 122 -10.47 13.98 -13.96
C ARG A 122 -9.66 13.83 -15.25
N GLY A 123 -9.23 12.58 -15.51
CA GLY A 123 -8.50 12.23 -16.74
C GLY A 123 -6.99 12.39 -16.66
N TRP A 124 -6.44 12.77 -15.51
CA TRP A 124 -5.00 12.83 -15.32
C TRP A 124 -4.38 11.42 -15.31
N GLU A 125 -3.25 11.28 -15.98
CA GLU A 125 -2.42 10.10 -15.89
C GLU A 125 -1.64 10.05 -14.57
N TRP A 126 -1.21 8.85 -14.20
CA TRP A 126 -0.36 8.62 -13.03
C TRP A 126 0.82 7.73 -13.38
N ARG A 127 1.86 7.80 -12.56
CA ARG A 127 3.01 6.91 -12.64
C ARG A 127 3.30 6.32 -11.27
N THR A 128 3.79 5.08 -11.28
CA THR A 128 4.27 4.40 -10.06
C THR A 128 5.70 3.94 -10.30
N LEU A 129 6.61 4.31 -9.42
CA LEU A 129 8.03 3.99 -9.52
C LEU A 129 8.43 2.92 -8.52
N LEU A 130 9.31 2.04 -8.95
CA LEU A 130 10.00 1.07 -8.10
C LEU A 130 11.48 1.05 -8.51
N GLY A 131 12.32 1.70 -7.74
CA GLY A 131 13.76 1.79 -8.01
C GLY A 131 14.50 2.45 -6.85
N PRO A 132 15.83 2.39 -6.84
CA PRO A 132 16.63 2.91 -5.72
C PRO A 132 16.37 4.39 -5.42
N ASP A 133 16.18 5.20 -6.46
CA ASP A 133 16.00 6.65 -6.33
C ASP A 133 14.56 7.07 -5.99
N SER A 134 13.62 6.11 -5.96
CA SER A 134 12.21 6.34 -5.60
C SER A 134 11.73 5.50 -4.42
N LEU A 135 12.63 4.70 -3.80
CA LEU A 135 12.29 3.81 -2.69
C LEU A 135 12.42 4.53 -1.34
N GLY A 136 11.30 4.83 -0.70
CA GLY A 136 11.25 5.27 0.68
C GLY A 136 11.45 4.12 1.67
N LEU A 137 12.14 4.39 2.78
CA LEU A 137 12.33 3.46 3.90
C LEU A 137 11.55 3.97 5.10
N ALA A 138 10.46 3.30 5.45
CA ALA A 138 9.64 3.60 6.62
C ALA A 138 10.08 2.78 7.84
N TRP A 139 9.83 3.29 9.04
CA TRP A 139 10.01 2.50 10.25
C TRP A 139 9.03 1.32 10.26
N TYR A 140 9.50 0.16 10.73
CA TYR A 140 8.62 -0.99 10.94
C TYR A 140 7.76 -0.79 12.20
N ILE A 141 6.64 -1.46 12.27
CA ILE A 141 5.78 -1.45 13.45
C ILE A 141 6.32 -2.48 14.47
N PRO A 142 6.62 -2.07 15.72
CA PRO A 142 7.31 -2.94 16.66
C PRO A 142 6.43 -4.05 17.24
N SER A 143 5.09 -3.86 17.26
CA SER A 143 4.18 -4.82 17.89
C SER A 143 3.14 -5.39 16.91
N VAL A 144 2.81 -6.68 17.08
CA VAL A 144 1.75 -7.35 16.32
C VAL A 144 0.40 -6.65 16.50
N LYS A 145 0.10 -6.17 17.71
CA LYS A 145 -1.14 -5.47 18.03
C LYS A 145 -1.29 -4.19 17.17
N GLU A 146 -0.25 -3.36 17.14
CA GLU A 146 -0.26 -2.13 16.33
C GLU A 146 -0.33 -2.43 14.83
N MET A 147 0.36 -3.48 14.39
CA MET A 147 0.28 -3.93 13.00
C MET A 147 -1.15 -4.37 12.64
N LEU A 148 -1.86 -5.09 13.49
CA LEU A 148 -3.24 -5.48 13.26
C LEU A 148 -4.20 -4.26 13.20
N HIS A 149 -3.99 -3.24 14.04
CA HIS A 149 -4.72 -1.98 13.94
C HIS A 149 -4.45 -1.26 12.62
N GLN A 150 -3.18 -1.22 12.15
CA GLN A 150 -2.83 -0.65 10.86
C GLN A 150 -3.51 -1.40 9.70
N ARG A 151 -3.45 -2.75 9.70
CA ARG A 151 -4.09 -3.59 8.67
C ARG A 151 -5.60 -3.43 8.67
N LYS A 152 -6.23 -3.41 9.84
CA LYS A 152 -7.67 -3.15 9.97
C LYS A 152 -8.03 -1.79 9.36
N ARG A 153 -7.25 -0.75 9.62
CA ARG A 153 -7.45 0.58 9.02
C ARG A 153 -7.38 0.54 7.50
N TRP A 154 -6.39 -0.16 6.93
CA TRP A 154 -6.27 -0.31 5.48
C TRP A 154 -7.43 -1.09 4.87
N LEU A 155 -7.89 -2.16 5.52
CA LEU A 155 -9.08 -2.90 5.06
C LEU A 155 -10.37 -2.07 5.12
N ILE A 156 -10.47 -1.16 6.08
CA ILE A 156 -11.58 -0.19 6.12
C ILE A 156 -11.50 0.75 4.91
N GLY A 157 -10.35 1.33 4.63
CA GLY A 157 -10.14 2.16 3.44
C GLY A 157 -10.33 1.41 2.12
N ALA A 158 -10.02 0.11 2.09
CA ALA A 158 -10.25 -0.74 0.93
C ALA A 158 -11.74 -0.92 0.55
N ARG A 159 -12.68 -0.51 1.41
CA ARG A 159 -14.11 -0.49 1.08
C ARG A 159 -14.44 0.49 -0.06
N ASP A 160 -13.63 1.51 -0.23
CA ASP A 160 -13.81 2.49 -1.30
C ASP A 160 -13.22 2.02 -2.64
N LEU A 161 -12.44 0.92 -2.66
CA LEU A 161 -11.85 0.35 -3.86
C LEU A 161 -12.91 -0.14 -4.85
N PRO A 162 -12.65 -0.09 -6.17
CA PRO A 162 -13.48 -0.72 -7.19
C PRO A 162 -13.64 -2.24 -6.96
N LEU A 163 -14.71 -2.81 -7.52
CA LEU A 163 -15.10 -4.20 -7.28
C LEU A 163 -14.01 -5.22 -7.69
N ASN A 164 -13.30 -4.96 -8.78
CA ASN A 164 -12.18 -5.79 -9.24
C ASN A 164 -11.07 -5.90 -8.18
N TRP A 165 -10.71 -4.79 -7.52
CA TRP A 165 -9.72 -4.79 -6.44
C TRP A 165 -10.22 -5.50 -5.19
N LYS A 166 -11.48 -5.28 -4.82
CA LYS A 166 -12.12 -6.02 -3.72
C LYS A 166 -12.10 -7.52 -3.97
N GLY A 167 -12.42 -7.92 -5.21
CA GLY A 167 -12.35 -9.32 -5.64
C GLY A 167 -10.95 -9.91 -5.51
N MET A 168 -9.91 -9.16 -5.88
CA MET A 168 -8.51 -9.60 -5.73
C MET A 168 -8.10 -9.76 -4.27
N ILE A 169 -8.45 -8.80 -3.40
CA ILE A 169 -8.19 -8.91 -1.95
C ILE A 169 -8.90 -10.14 -1.36
N MET A 170 -10.13 -10.38 -1.79
CA MET A 170 -10.90 -11.56 -1.37
C MET A 170 -10.26 -12.86 -1.85
N LEU A 171 -9.86 -12.95 -3.12
CA LEU A 171 -9.17 -14.13 -3.67
C LEU A 171 -7.85 -14.40 -2.94
N TYR A 172 -7.07 -13.36 -2.66
CA TYR A 172 -5.85 -13.49 -1.87
C TYR A 172 -6.14 -14.03 -0.45
N GLY A 173 -7.16 -13.48 0.22
CA GLY A 173 -7.55 -13.92 1.56
C GLY A 173 -8.13 -15.35 1.60
N LEU A 174 -8.83 -15.76 0.54
CA LEU A 174 -9.42 -17.10 0.43
C LEU A 174 -8.43 -18.18 -0.02
N PHE A 175 -7.25 -17.82 -0.53
CA PHE A 175 -6.29 -18.78 -1.05
C PHE A 175 -5.95 -19.88 -0.03
N ILE A 176 -5.59 -19.49 1.20
CA ILE A 176 -5.21 -20.44 2.25
C ILE A 176 -6.38 -21.33 2.70
N PRO A 177 -7.59 -20.80 3.01
CA PRO A 177 -8.77 -21.65 3.28
C PRO A 177 -9.08 -22.63 2.16
N VAL A 178 -9.00 -22.19 0.90
CA VAL A 178 -9.26 -23.06 -0.27
C VAL A 178 -8.22 -24.16 -0.39
N VAL A 179 -6.93 -23.85 -0.23
CA VAL A 179 -5.86 -24.86 -0.25
C VAL A 179 -6.00 -25.83 0.92
N ALA A 180 -6.35 -25.35 2.11
CA ALA A 180 -6.61 -26.20 3.28
C ALA A 180 -7.79 -27.16 3.06
N LEU A 181 -8.86 -26.65 2.44
CA LEU A 181 -10.00 -27.50 2.06
C LEU A 181 -9.60 -28.54 1.00
N LEU A 182 -8.85 -28.10 -0.02
CA LEU A 182 -8.38 -29.01 -1.07
C LEU A 182 -7.45 -30.09 -0.50
N PHE A 183 -6.70 -29.78 0.54
CA PHE A 183 -5.82 -30.76 1.22
C PHE A 183 -6.60 -31.95 1.81
N TYR A 184 -7.86 -31.74 2.20
CA TYR A 184 -8.74 -32.79 2.68
C TYR A 184 -9.15 -33.76 1.54
N PHE A 185 -9.31 -33.27 0.31
CA PHE A 185 -9.75 -34.10 -0.84
C PHE A 185 -8.57 -34.68 -1.62
N ASP A 186 -7.54 -33.88 -1.88
CA ASP A 186 -6.33 -34.29 -2.60
C ASP A 186 -5.11 -33.54 -2.07
N ALA A 187 -4.39 -34.16 -1.15
CA ALA A 187 -3.21 -33.61 -0.53
C ALA A 187 -2.07 -33.32 -1.52
N ARG A 188 -1.95 -34.11 -2.60
CA ARG A 188 -0.88 -33.94 -3.61
C ARG A 188 -1.16 -32.68 -4.45
N LEU A 189 -2.38 -32.54 -4.91
CA LEU A 189 -2.80 -31.38 -5.69
C LEU A 189 -2.73 -30.09 -4.84
N ALA A 190 -3.21 -30.13 -3.59
CA ALA A 190 -3.13 -29.00 -2.67
C ALA A 190 -1.68 -28.56 -2.42
N PHE A 191 -0.78 -29.52 -2.17
CA PHE A 191 0.64 -29.24 -2.00
C PHE A 191 1.26 -28.67 -3.28
N ALA A 192 0.94 -29.21 -4.44
CA ALA A 192 1.46 -28.70 -5.72
C ALA A 192 1.02 -27.23 -5.97
N ILE A 193 -0.25 -26.90 -5.71
CA ILE A 193 -0.78 -25.54 -5.86
C ILE A 193 -0.11 -24.58 -4.86
N TRP A 194 -0.02 -24.97 -3.59
CA TRP A 194 0.65 -24.15 -2.58
C TRP A 194 2.13 -23.94 -2.92
N PHE A 195 2.84 -24.99 -3.33
CA PHE A 195 4.25 -24.91 -3.67
C PHE A 195 4.50 -24.06 -4.92
N ALA A 196 3.64 -24.19 -5.95
CA ALA A 196 3.71 -23.34 -7.13
C ALA A 196 3.51 -21.84 -6.76
N LYS A 197 2.53 -21.55 -5.91
CA LYS A 197 2.32 -20.19 -5.37
C LYS A 197 3.55 -19.70 -4.62
N PHE A 198 4.13 -20.51 -3.74
CA PHE A 198 5.34 -20.18 -2.99
C PHE A 198 6.52 -19.85 -3.91
N LEU A 199 6.75 -20.65 -4.95
CA LEU A 199 7.82 -20.40 -5.93
C LEU A 199 7.60 -19.10 -6.70
N ILE A 200 6.40 -18.90 -7.26
CA ILE A 200 6.05 -17.69 -8.02
C ILE A 200 6.20 -16.45 -7.14
N GLN A 201 5.67 -16.47 -5.92
CA GLN A 201 5.81 -15.39 -4.96
C GLN A 201 7.27 -15.10 -4.61
N SER A 202 8.07 -16.14 -4.36
CA SER A 202 9.48 -16.00 -4.00
C SER A 202 10.29 -15.40 -5.14
N ILE A 203 10.09 -15.86 -6.38
CA ILE A 203 10.73 -15.30 -7.58
C ILE A 203 10.34 -13.83 -7.74
N PHE A 204 9.05 -13.51 -7.58
CA PHE A 204 8.57 -12.13 -7.68
C PHE A 204 9.19 -11.23 -6.61
N ILE A 205 9.25 -11.65 -5.36
CA ILE A 205 9.89 -10.89 -4.26
C ILE A 205 11.38 -10.69 -4.52
N ILE A 206 12.10 -11.70 -5.02
CA ILE A 206 13.51 -11.56 -5.40
C ILE A 206 13.66 -10.53 -6.51
N PHE A 207 12.87 -10.63 -7.56
CA PHE A 207 12.88 -9.66 -8.67
C PHE A 207 12.62 -8.24 -8.17
N LEU A 208 11.59 -8.05 -7.33
CA LEU A 208 11.28 -6.75 -6.74
C LEU A 208 12.42 -6.20 -5.88
N SER A 209 13.06 -7.03 -5.07
CA SER A 209 14.15 -6.59 -4.21
C SER A 209 15.41 -6.21 -5.00
N LEU A 210 15.69 -6.92 -6.10
CA LEU A 210 16.77 -6.55 -7.03
C LEU A 210 16.46 -5.22 -7.74
N SER A 211 15.21 -5.00 -8.12
CA SER A 211 14.78 -3.76 -8.79
C SER A 211 14.75 -2.57 -7.84
N ALA A 212 14.32 -2.77 -6.60
CA ALA A 212 14.09 -1.70 -5.64
C ALA A 212 15.40 -1.16 -5.00
N ASP A 213 16.24 -2.03 -4.48
CA ASP A 213 17.47 -1.62 -3.77
C ASP A 213 18.68 -2.55 -3.98
N ARG A 214 18.58 -3.47 -4.94
CA ARG A 214 19.63 -4.45 -5.29
C ARG A 214 20.07 -5.36 -4.14
N ARG A 215 19.20 -5.53 -3.13
CA ARG A 215 19.48 -6.32 -1.91
C ARG A 215 18.45 -7.45 -1.77
N PRO A 216 18.64 -8.61 -2.45
CA PRO A 216 17.69 -9.71 -2.38
C PRO A 216 17.59 -10.26 -0.95
N PHE A 217 16.42 -10.79 -0.63
CA PHE A 217 16.22 -11.54 0.60
C PHE A 217 16.78 -12.95 0.45
N SER A 218 17.37 -13.49 1.53
CA SER A 218 17.82 -14.88 1.51
C SER A 218 16.64 -15.85 1.45
N PHE A 219 16.87 -17.04 0.93
CA PHE A 219 15.84 -18.08 0.80
C PHE A 219 15.18 -18.44 2.15
N LEU A 220 15.94 -18.41 3.24
CA LEU A 220 15.40 -18.65 4.58
C LEU A 220 14.34 -17.60 4.99
N TYR A 221 14.56 -16.34 4.62
CA TYR A 221 13.55 -15.31 4.84
C TYR A 221 12.30 -15.52 4.00
N LEU A 222 12.42 -16.04 2.77
CA LEU A 222 11.28 -16.32 1.92
C LEU A 222 10.43 -17.48 2.47
N ILE A 223 11.07 -18.55 2.98
CA ILE A 223 10.36 -19.63 3.67
C ILE A 223 9.65 -19.11 4.93
N GLY A 224 10.35 -18.34 5.77
CA GLY A 224 9.74 -17.77 6.97
C GLY A 224 8.61 -16.76 6.64
N TYR A 225 8.76 -16.03 5.55
CA TYR A 225 7.73 -15.11 5.08
C TYR A 225 6.45 -15.83 4.66
N GLU A 226 6.54 -17.02 4.09
CA GLU A 226 5.34 -17.82 3.76
C GLU A 226 4.51 -18.12 5.02
N LEU A 227 5.16 -18.53 6.11
CA LEU A 227 4.47 -18.71 7.39
C LEU A 227 3.94 -17.39 7.96
N TYR A 228 4.74 -16.33 7.88
CA TYR A 228 4.33 -14.99 8.33
C TYR A 228 3.07 -14.52 7.57
N VAL A 229 3.01 -14.66 6.25
CA VAL A 229 1.87 -14.19 5.45
C VAL A 229 0.59 -14.97 5.78
N ILE A 230 0.70 -16.28 6.01
CA ILE A 230 -0.44 -17.11 6.44
C ILE A 230 -0.99 -16.61 7.78
N LEU A 231 -0.11 -16.50 8.78
CA LEU A 231 -0.49 -16.06 10.13
C LEU A 231 -1.01 -14.63 10.16
N ASN A 232 -0.34 -13.73 9.43
CA ASN A 232 -0.74 -12.32 9.35
C ASN A 232 -2.10 -12.15 8.67
N THR A 233 -2.36 -12.86 7.56
CA THR A 233 -3.64 -12.80 6.85
C THR A 233 -4.76 -13.34 7.73
N ALA A 234 -4.57 -14.50 8.36
CA ALA A 234 -5.56 -15.08 9.27
C ALA A 234 -5.84 -14.16 10.47
N ALA A 235 -4.79 -13.67 11.13
CA ALA A 235 -4.92 -12.76 12.27
C ALA A 235 -5.62 -11.45 11.88
N THR A 236 -5.27 -10.88 10.73
CA THR A 236 -5.90 -9.67 10.20
C THR A 236 -7.39 -9.90 9.88
N ALA A 237 -7.74 -11.03 9.26
CA ALA A 237 -9.13 -11.38 8.96
C ALA A 237 -9.95 -11.52 10.25
N ILE A 238 -9.44 -12.25 11.23
CA ILE A 238 -10.09 -12.39 12.53
C ILE A 238 -10.23 -11.01 13.21
N PHE A 239 -9.15 -10.25 13.29
CA PHE A 239 -9.15 -8.95 13.95
C PHE A 239 -10.06 -7.93 13.29
N TYR A 240 -10.25 -8.02 11.95
CA TYR A 240 -11.16 -7.16 11.21
C TYR A 240 -12.62 -7.33 11.68
N TRP A 241 -13.06 -8.56 11.91
CA TRP A 241 -14.43 -8.86 12.33
C TRP A 241 -14.69 -8.67 13.84
N LEU A 242 -13.63 -8.59 14.65
CA LEU A 242 -13.79 -8.30 16.07
C LEU A 242 -14.34 -6.87 16.28
N PRO A 243 -15.24 -6.64 17.26
CA PRO A 243 -15.81 -5.32 17.57
C PRO A 243 -14.80 -4.41 18.30
N ILE A 244 -13.58 -4.41 17.84
CA ILE A 244 -12.49 -3.61 18.38
C ILE A 244 -12.35 -2.37 17.49
N LYS A 245 -12.43 -1.18 18.07
CA LYS A 245 -12.18 0.08 17.35
C LYS A 245 -10.75 0.09 16.83
N SER A 246 -10.59 0.58 15.61
CA SER A 246 -9.24 0.81 15.10
C SER A 246 -8.62 2.01 15.82
N VAL A 247 -7.44 1.83 16.38
CA VAL A 247 -6.67 2.90 17.05
C VAL A 247 -5.46 3.24 16.20
N TRP A 248 -5.25 4.54 15.94
CA TRP A 248 -4.09 5.02 15.21
C TRP A 248 -3.61 6.37 15.75
N LYS A 249 -2.34 6.42 16.19
CA LYS A 249 -1.73 7.63 16.78
C LYS A 249 -2.64 8.27 17.86
N GLY A 250 -3.21 7.45 18.75
CA GLY A 250 -4.07 7.89 19.86
C GLY A 250 -5.51 8.24 19.50
N ARG A 251 -5.90 8.15 18.23
CA ARG A 251 -7.29 8.38 17.79
C ARG A 251 -8.01 7.07 17.52
N GLU A 252 -9.27 7.00 17.97
CA GLU A 252 -10.17 5.86 17.71
C GLU A 252 -10.99 6.12 16.45
N TYR A 253 -11.11 5.09 15.62
CA TYR A 253 -11.93 5.11 14.41
C TYR A 253 -13.02 4.05 14.54
N ASN A 254 -14.29 4.48 14.48
CA ASN A 254 -15.45 3.59 14.49
C ASN A 254 -15.80 3.13 13.08
N LEU A 255 -16.07 1.84 12.90
CA LEU A 255 -16.51 1.27 11.63
C LEU A 255 -17.90 1.79 11.19
N SER A 256 -18.75 2.19 12.13
CA SER A 256 -20.12 2.68 11.89
C SER A 256 -20.20 4.16 11.52
N SER A 257 -19.12 4.95 11.70
CA SER A 257 -19.14 6.38 11.41
C SER A 257 -18.67 6.71 9.98
N PHE A 258 -18.32 5.73 9.17
CA PHE A 258 -17.95 5.92 7.77
C PHE A 258 -19.20 5.88 6.86
N GLY A 259 -20.02 6.88 6.93
CA GLY A 259 -21.27 7.03 6.16
C GLY A 259 -22.13 8.18 6.66
N THR A 260 -21.83 8.71 7.83
CA THR A 260 -22.52 9.89 8.37
C THR A 260 -21.49 10.84 8.97
N ILE A 261 -21.11 11.83 8.19
CA ILE A 261 -20.48 13.03 8.74
C ILE A 261 -21.60 13.78 9.45
N SER A 262 -21.62 13.74 10.78
CA SER A 262 -22.29 14.78 11.55
C SER A 262 -21.29 15.94 11.70
N PRO A 263 -21.75 17.18 11.54
CA PRO A 263 -20.95 18.38 11.46
C PRO A 263 -20.09 18.65 12.69
#